data_b58310cc3062508fcd45276d83378b00
#
_entry.id   b58310cc3062508fcd45276d83378b00
#
_cell.length_a   1.000
_cell.length_b   1.000
_cell.length_c   1.000
_cell.angle_alpha   90.00
_cell.angle_beta   90.00
_cell.angle_gamma   90.00
#
_symmetry.space_group_name_H-M   'P 1'
#
loop_
_entity.id
_entity.type
_entity.pdbx_description
1 polymer ?
#
loop_
_entity_poly.entity_id
_entity_poly.type
_entity_poly.pdbx_seq_one_letter_code
_entity_poly.pdbx_strand_id
1 'polypeptide(L)' 'MFARTNSIIEDVTNHMNQLVNEHRKIHKEIEHNQYYAPDDQVSNLKKKKLKLKDEIEVLRTKLEIISKQ' A
#
# COMPACT_ATOMS: atom_id res chain seq x y z
N MET A 1 -5.62 27.19 9.80
CA MET A 1 -4.35 26.61 9.33
C MET A 1 -4.14 25.18 9.79
N PHE A 2 -4.30 24.93 11.07
CA PHE A 2 -4.10 23.58 11.62
C PHE A 2 -5.09 22.56 11.06
N ALA A 3 -6.32 22.97 10.75
CA ALA A 3 -7.33 22.11 10.18
C ALA A 3 -6.94 21.56 8.80
N ARG A 4 -6.29 22.38 7.96
CA ARG A 4 -5.82 21.94 6.64
C ARG A 4 -4.73 20.88 6.74
N THR A 5 -3.75 21.10 7.62
CA THR A 5 -2.65 20.15 7.82
C THR A 5 -3.18 18.81 8.33
N ASN A 6 -4.09 18.84 9.28
CA ASN A 6 -4.73 17.63 9.81
C ASN A 6 -5.52 16.89 8.74
N SER A 7 -6.25 17.63 7.86
CA SER A 7 -7.01 17.04 6.78
C SER A 7 -6.10 16.34 5.76
N ILE A 8 -4.96 16.95 5.42
CA ILE A 8 -3.97 16.36 4.51
C ILE A 8 -3.39 15.08 5.11
N ILE A 9 -3.01 15.12 6.39
CA ILE A 9 -2.47 13.96 7.09
C ILE A 9 -3.50 12.84 7.12
N GLU A 10 -4.74 13.16 7.41
CA GLU A 10 -5.84 12.20 7.46
C GLU A 10 -6.06 11.56 6.09
N ASP A 11 -6.09 12.35 5.01
CA ASP A 11 -6.28 11.84 3.66
C ASP A 11 -5.16 10.90 3.24
N VAL A 12 -3.91 11.28 3.50
CA VAL A 12 -2.75 10.45 3.19
C VAL A 12 -2.76 9.17 4.01
N THR A 13 -3.11 9.26 5.30
CA THR A 13 -3.20 8.10 6.18
C THR A 13 -4.28 7.13 5.70
N ASN A 14 -5.45 7.62 5.31
CA ASN A 14 -6.53 6.80 4.78
C ASN A 14 -6.12 6.10 3.49
N HIS A 15 -5.45 6.83 2.59
CA HIS A 15 -4.95 6.24 1.35
C HIS A 15 -3.91 5.15 1.62
N MET A 16 -2.99 5.42 2.53
CA MET A 16 -1.98 4.44 2.93
C MET A 16 -2.62 3.18 3.53
N ASN A 17 -3.64 3.34 4.37
CA ASN A 17 -4.37 2.21 4.96
C ASN A 17 -5.06 1.37 3.89
N GLN A 18 -5.65 2.00 2.87
CA GLN A 18 -6.24 1.28 1.74
C GLN A 18 -5.18 0.45 1.01
N LEU A 19 -4.02 1.03 0.73
CA LEU A 19 -2.93 0.34 0.06
C LEU A 19 -2.40 -0.83 0.90
N VAL A 20 -2.28 -0.65 2.21
CA VAL A 20 -1.88 -1.72 3.13
C VAL A 20 -2.88 -2.88 3.08
N ASN A 21 -4.19 -2.57 3.08
CA ASN A 21 -5.23 -3.58 3.00
C ASN A 21 -5.18 -4.33 1.67
N GLU A 22 -4.99 -3.62 0.55
CA GLU A 22 -4.82 -4.25 -0.76
C GLU A 22 -3.60 -5.15 -0.80
N HIS A 23 -2.49 -4.70 -0.23
CA HIS A 23 -1.25 -5.47 -0.14
C HIS A 23 -1.49 -6.78 0.62
N ARG A 24 -2.21 -6.72 1.74
CA ARG A 24 -2.55 -7.91 2.53
C ARG A 24 -3.43 -8.88 1.74
N LYS A 25 -4.41 -8.36 0.99
CA LYS A 25 -5.28 -9.20 0.15
C LYS A 25 -4.47 -9.91 -0.93
N ILE A 26 -3.58 -9.18 -1.60
CA ILE A 26 -2.73 -9.76 -2.64
C ILE A 26 -1.78 -10.80 -2.05
N HIS A 27 -1.23 -10.53 -0.88
CA HIS A 27 -0.38 -11.48 -0.19
C HIS A 27 -1.10 -12.80 0.08
N LYS A 28 -2.34 -12.74 0.56
CA LYS A 28 -3.18 -13.93 0.78
C LYS A 28 -3.48 -14.65 -0.53
N GLU A 29 -3.76 -13.91 -1.61
CA GLU A 29 -3.98 -14.50 -2.92
C GLU A 29 -2.74 -15.23 -3.43
N ILE A 30 -1.56 -14.66 -3.23
CA ILE A 30 -0.31 -15.30 -3.61
C ILE A 30 -0.13 -16.61 -2.84
N GLU A 31 -0.35 -16.59 -1.54
CA GLU A 31 -0.25 -17.79 -0.71
C GLU A 31 -1.21 -18.88 -1.18
N HIS A 32 -2.45 -18.50 -1.47
CA HIS A 32 -3.47 -19.44 -1.94
C HIS A 32 -3.14 -19.97 -3.33
N ASN A 33 -2.81 -19.08 -4.27
CA ASN A 33 -2.59 -19.42 -5.67
C ASN A 33 -1.25 -20.10 -5.92
N GLN A 34 -0.32 -20.01 -4.99
CA GLN A 34 0.99 -20.65 -5.10
C GLN A 34 0.86 -22.15 -5.35
N TYR A 35 -0.20 -22.76 -4.85
CA TYR A 35 -0.45 -24.20 -4.96
C TYR A 35 -1.40 -24.56 -6.11
N TYR A 36 -2.19 -23.62 -6.62
CA TYR A 36 -3.30 -23.93 -7.53
C TYR A 36 -3.27 -23.15 -8.85
N ALA A 37 -2.48 -22.09 -8.94
CA ALA A 37 -2.48 -21.22 -10.11
C ALA A 37 -1.21 -21.37 -10.95
N PRO A 38 -1.27 -21.08 -12.26
CA PRO A 38 -0.09 -21.01 -13.10
C PRO A 38 0.93 -19.98 -12.61
N ASP A 39 2.21 -20.23 -12.90
CA ASP A 39 3.30 -19.34 -12.48
C ASP A 39 3.12 -17.91 -12.98
N ASP A 40 2.52 -17.72 -14.17
CA ASP A 40 2.27 -16.40 -14.73
C ASP A 40 1.36 -15.55 -13.85
N GLN A 41 0.30 -16.14 -13.30
CA GLN A 41 -0.60 -15.43 -12.41
C GLN A 41 0.08 -15.06 -11.09
N VAL A 42 0.85 -15.98 -10.53
CA VAL A 42 1.59 -15.72 -9.30
C VAL A 42 2.63 -14.63 -9.52
N SER A 43 3.32 -14.64 -10.66
CA SER A 43 4.29 -13.61 -11.01
C SER A 43 3.64 -12.23 -11.12
N ASN A 44 2.47 -12.13 -11.75
CA ASN A 44 1.72 -10.88 -11.85
C ASN A 44 1.28 -10.35 -10.48
N LEU A 45 0.82 -11.24 -9.60
CA LEU A 45 0.43 -10.87 -8.23
C LEU A 45 1.64 -10.36 -7.43
N LYS A 46 2.79 -10.98 -7.59
CA LYS A 46 4.03 -10.53 -6.94
C LYS A 46 4.44 -9.15 -7.41
N LYS A 47 4.29 -8.85 -8.71
CA LYS A 47 4.58 -7.52 -9.27
C LYS A 47 3.63 -6.47 -8.68
N LYS A 48 2.34 -6.77 -8.58
CA LYS A 48 1.36 -5.87 -7.95
C LYS A 48 1.71 -5.62 -6.49
N LYS A 49 2.12 -6.66 -5.76
CA LYS A 49 2.50 -6.55 -4.36
C LYS A 49 3.69 -5.60 -4.18
N LEU A 50 4.71 -5.73 -5.03
CA LEU A 50 5.88 -4.84 -4.99
C LEU A 50 5.50 -3.40 -5.29
N LYS A 51 4.65 -3.18 -6.29
CA LYS A 51 4.18 -1.85 -6.65
C LYS A 51 3.43 -1.20 -5.50
N LEU A 52 2.54 -1.94 -4.84
CA LEU A 52 1.80 -1.43 -3.68
C LEU A 52 2.74 -1.10 -2.52
N LYS A 53 3.74 -1.93 -2.28
CA LYS A 53 4.73 -1.67 -1.25
C LYS A 53 5.48 -0.37 -1.50
N ASP A 54 5.89 -0.12 -2.75
CA ASP A 54 6.57 1.11 -3.13
C ASP A 54 5.67 2.33 -2.91
N GLU A 55 4.40 2.25 -3.28
CA GLU A 55 3.43 3.32 -3.06
C GLU A 55 3.24 3.61 -1.56
N ILE A 56 3.17 2.57 -0.75
CA ILE A 56 3.05 2.69 0.71
C ILE A 56 4.28 3.43 1.28
N GLU A 57 5.47 3.08 0.82
CA GLU A 57 6.70 3.75 1.27
C GLU A 57 6.73 5.22 0.88
N VAL A 58 6.29 5.57 -0.32
CA VAL A 58 6.19 6.96 -0.77
C VAL A 58 5.24 7.74 0.13
N LEU A 59 4.07 7.18 0.44
CA LEU A 59 3.10 7.84 1.31
C LEU A 59 3.62 7.97 2.74
N ARG A 60 4.32 6.97 3.25
CA ARG A 60 4.94 7.03 4.57
C ARG A 60 5.95 8.17 4.65
N THR A 61 6.77 8.32 3.62
CA THR A 61 7.75 9.42 3.52
C THR A 61 7.05 10.77 3.52
N LYS A 62 5.95 10.91 2.77
CA LYS A 62 5.15 12.13 2.76
C LYS A 62 4.60 12.47 4.14
N LEU A 63 4.11 11.47 4.87
CA LEU A 63 3.61 11.66 6.22
C LEU A 63 4.71 12.14 7.17
N GLU A 64 5.90 11.59 7.05
CA GLU A 64 7.04 12.02 7.86
C GLU A 64 7.39 13.48 7.60
N ILE A 65 7.42 13.89 6.34
CA ILE A 65 7.74 15.28 5.96
C ILE A 65 6.66 16.22 6.50
N ILE A 66 5.39 15.89 6.34
CA ILE A 66 4.28 16.71 6.82
C ILE A 66 4.31 16.82 8.34
N SER A 67 4.60 15.72 9.03
CA SER A 67 4.65 15.69 10.50
C SER A 67 5.77 16.53 11.09
N LYS A 68 6.85 16.73 10.34
CA LYS A 68 7.99 17.55 10.78
C LYS A 68 7.78 19.04 10.56
N GLN A 69 6.82 19.40 9.75
CA GLN A 69 6.48 20.81 9.52
C GLN A 69 5.54 21.31 10.61
#